data_92391c1ee2a0c9520549b82755b88887
#
_entry.id   92391c1ee2a0c9520549b82755b88887
#
_cell.length_a   1.000
_cell.length_b   1.000
_cell.length_c   1.000
_cell.angle_alpha   90.00
_cell.angle_beta   90.00
_cell.angle_gamma   90.00
#
_symmetry.space_group_name_H-M   'P 1'
#
loop_
_entity.id
_entity.type
_entity.pdbx_description
1 polymer ?
#
loop_
_entity_poly.entity_id
_entity_poly.type
_entity_poly.pdbx_seq_one_letter_code
_entity_poly.pdbx_strand_id
1 'polypeptide(L)'
;MILRLFFAGALACLGLSGTHASATPLSLSSAQLQTLANSPYWHLLLRYEPAHTTSGVRSEARSSHFFLASNGRDNPLAELTALAEAVTGSATDNNHAACRFPTRAHWLYSQTGLGQPSLNCPAYDEWRELVNPEQATLVFASDYLNSPSSMFGHTFLRLDAPGQTEDTRLLAYAINFAAETNTKNPFVFAFKGLTGGYPGLFSLMPYYEKVKEYSDMENRDLWEYQLSLTPDEVHLLISHLWELRSVEFPYYFSTRNCSFQLLALMEVARPGLAMRKDFSMQAIPTDTVRRALKEQGMLRELTYRPAAERQLLMATEHFPKPINEAALLLSKTPTRSTGLPANEEAAALETAFDYSYYQFMAGQQSTENKQNMRT
;
A
#
# COMPACT_ATOMS: atom_id res chain seq x y z
N MET A 1 3.04 -1.70 -87.44
CA MET A 1 3.12 -0.26 -87.24
C MET A 1 2.13 0.11 -86.15
N ILE A 2 2.61 0.05 -84.88
CA ILE A 2 1.78 0.26 -83.71
C ILE A 2 2.42 1.40 -82.91
N LEU A 3 1.68 2.48 -82.82
CA LEU A 3 2.03 3.76 -82.16
C LEU A 3 1.88 3.62 -80.63
N ARG A 4 2.97 3.80 -79.87
CA ARG A 4 2.95 3.86 -78.37
C ARG A 4 2.82 5.30 -77.95
N LEU A 5 1.69 5.64 -77.31
CA LEU A 5 1.50 6.87 -76.57
C LEU A 5 2.08 6.75 -75.16
N PHE A 6 3.03 7.61 -74.80
CA PHE A 6 3.51 7.82 -73.43
C PHE A 6 2.63 8.83 -72.72
N PHE A 7 1.93 8.42 -71.69
CA PHE A 7 1.31 9.32 -70.71
C PHE A 7 2.30 9.58 -69.58
N ALA A 8 2.78 10.78 -69.46
CA ALA A 8 3.53 11.27 -68.30
C ALA A 8 2.55 11.69 -67.21
N GLY A 9 2.41 10.88 -66.18
CA GLY A 9 1.64 11.25 -64.96
C GLY A 9 2.53 12.02 -63.98
N ALA A 10 2.25 13.26 -63.76
CA ALA A 10 2.86 14.08 -62.69
C ALA A 10 2.27 13.67 -61.36
N LEU A 11 3.09 13.02 -60.49
CA LEU A 11 2.75 12.71 -59.12
C LEU A 11 2.95 14.00 -58.26
N ALA A 12 1.85 14.66 -57.90
CA ALA A 12 1.87 15.74 -56.93
C ALA A 12 2.03 15.13 -55.51
N CYS A 13 3.20 15.23 -54.90
CA CYS A 13 3.43 14.96 -53.52
C CYS A 13 2.77 16.07 -52.66
N LEU A 14 1.56 15.81 -52.17
CA LEU A 14 0.98 16.56 -51.10
C LEU A 14 1.75 16.26 -49.81
N GLY A 15 2.65 17.18 -49.46
CA GLY A 15 3.32 17.16 -48.16
C GLY A 15 2.29 17.42 -47.06
N LEU A 16 1.90 16.35 -46.33
CA LEU A 16 1.21 16.46 -45.07
C LEU A 16 2.19 17.06 -44.07
N SER A 17 2.15 18.39 -43.93
CA SER A 17 2.79 19.09 -42.80
C SER A 17 2.05 18.66 -41.54
N GLY A 18 2.60 17.67 -40.83
CA GLY A 18 2.16 17.34 -39.50
C GLY A 18 2.33 18.57 -38.61
N THR A 19 1.24 19.22 -38.27
CA THR A 19 1.20 20.23 -37.22
C THR A 19 1.53 19.50 -35.91
N HIS A 20 2.78 19.60 -35.47
CA HIS A 20 3.12 19.32 -34.09
C HIS A 20 2.33 20.29 -33.24
N ALA A 21 1.28 19.82 -32.59
CA ALA A 21 0.59 20.58 -31.56
C ALA A 21 1.62 20.90 -30.46
N SER A 22 2.15 22.12 -30.47
CA SER A 22 2.92 22.65 -29.35
C SER A 22 2.00 22.65 -28.15
N ALA A 23 2.33 21.84 -27.15
CA ALA A 23 1.63 21.90 -25.88
C ALA A 23 1.69 23.32 -25.35
N THR A 24 0.53 23.91 -25.15
CA THR A 24 0.42 25.27 -24.58
C THR A 24 0.99 25.19 -23.17
N PRO A 25 1.99 26.03 -22.83
CA PRO A 25 2.54 25.99 -21.47
C PRO A 25 1.45 26.26 -20.44
N LEU A 26 1.51 25.58 -19.32
CA LEU A 26 0.60 25.73 -18.19
C LEU A 26 0.78 27.14 -17.60
N SER A 27 0.07 28.14 -18.15
CA SER A 27 0.19 29.54 -17.70
C SER A 27 -0.77 29.79 -16.54
N LEU A 28 -0.37 29.37 -15.32
CA LEU A 28 -1.07 29.74 -14.10
C LEU A 28 -0.62 31.13 -13.65
N SER A 29 -1.55 32.01 -13.33
CA SER A 29 -1.23 33.27 -12.67
C SER A 29 -0.70 33.05 -11.25
N SER A 30 0.10 33.99 -10.74
CA SER A 30 0.61 33.92 -9.37
C SER A 30 -0.51 33.77 -8.33
N ALA A 31 -1.68 34.37 -8.55
CA ALA A 31 -2.84 34.25 -7.67
C ALA A 31 -3.43 32.83 -7.70
N GLN A 32 -3.50 32.19 -8.86
CA GLN A 32 -3.97 30.79 -8.98
C GLN A 32 -2.99 29.84 -8.29
N LEU A 33 -1.68 29.99 -8.54
CA LEU A 33 -0.65 29.20 -7.86
C LEU A 33 -0.74 29.33 -6.34
N GLN A 34 -0.93 30.56 -5.82
CA GLN A 34 -1.07 30.78 -4.38
C GLN A 34 -2.32 30.11 -3.83
N THR A 35 -3.44 30.16 -4.54
CA THR A 35 -4.70 29.51 -4.12
C THR A 35 -4.55 27.98 -4.09
N LEU A 36 -3.97 27.40 -5.14
CA LEU A 36 -3.74 25.96 -5.22
C LEU A 36 -2.70 25.46 -4.19
N ALA A 37 -1.66 26.26 -3.95
CA ALA A 37 -0.64 25.94 -2.94
C ALA A 37 -1.19 25.87 -1.51
N ASN A 38 -2.30 26.58 -1.24
CA ASN A 38 -3.00 26.53 0.04
C ASN A 38 -4.12 25.46 0.08
N SER A 39 -4.31 24.70 -1.00
CA SER A 39 -5.33 23.65 -1.04
C SER A 39 -5.03 22.55 0.00
N PRO A 40 -6.02 22.13 0.82
CA PRO A 40 -5.85 21.02 1.75
C PRO A 40 -5.41 19.72 1.06
N TYR A 41 -5.84 19.49 -0.18
CA TYR A 41 -5.44 18.31 -0.93
C TYR A 41 -3.98 18.37 -1.39
N TRP A 42 -3.49 19.55 -1.82
CA TRP A 42 -2.06 19.75 -2.09
C TRP A 42 -1.20 19.47 -0.85
N HIS A 43 -1.64 19.97 0.30
CA HIS A 43 -0.97 19.69 1.58
C HIS A 43 -1.00 18.20 1.92
N LEU A 44 -2.11 17.51 1.65
CA LEU A 44 -2.23 16.07 1.87
C LEU A 44 -1.26 15.27 1.00
N LEU A 45 -1.16 15.57 -0.30
CA LEU A 45 -0.25 14.90 -1.25
C LEU A 45 1.21 14.99 -0.82
N LEU A 46 1.60 16.12 -0.25
CA LEU A 46 2.99 16.38 0.17
C LEU A 46 3.21 16.18 1.66
N ARG A 47 2.19 15.74 2.41
CA ARG A 47 2.27 15.50 3.85
C ARG A 47 2.70 16.75 4.63
N TYR A 48 2.23 17.94 4.23
CA TYR A 48 2.47 19.15 5.00
C TYR A 48 1.64 19.16 6.27
N GLU A 49 2.32 19.46 7.38
CA GLU A 49 1.74 19.67 8.71
C GLU A 49 2.20 21.03 9.24
N PRO A 50 1.49 21.62 10.23
CA PRO A 50 1.95 22.83 10.90
C PRO A 50 3.37 22.66 11.44
N ALA A 51 4.25 23.61 11.17
CA ALA A 51 5.63 23.54 11.64
C ALA A 51 5.69 23.78 13.17
N HIS A 52 6.41 22.92 13.90
CA HIS A 52 6.49 23.00 15.37
C HIS A 52 7.31 24.17 15.89
N THR A 53 8.24 24.69 15.10
CA THR A 53 9.24 25.67 15.54
C THR A 53 9.21 27.02 14.82
N THR A 54 8.45 27.08 13.70
CA THR A 54 8.34 28.28 12.86
C THR A 54 6.89 28.49 12.43
N SER A 55 6.53 29.73 12.09
CA SER A 55 5.24 29.97 11.41
C SER A 55 5.27 29.34 10.03
N GLY A 56 4.23 28.59 9.66
CA GLY A 56 4.10 27.95 8.36
C GLY A 56 3.88 26.45 8.45
N VAL A 57 4.22 25.75 7.37
CA VAL A 57 4.04 24.30 7.25
C VAL A 57 5.37 23.63 6.90
N ARG A 58 5.44 22.34 7.23
CA ARG A 58 6.58 21.51 6.88
C ARG A 58 6.10 20.11 6.53
N SER A 59 6.66 19.54 5.46
CA SER A 59 6.37 18.15 5.11
C SER A 59 7.02 17.17 6.09
N GLU A 60 6.28 16.14 6.47
CA GLU A 60 6.80 15.00 7.23
C GLU A 60 7.82 14.17 6.42
N ALA A 61 7.74 14.20 5.08
CA ALA A 61 8.69 13.50 4.21
C ALA A 61 10.10 14.04 4.41
N ARG A 62 11.07 13.13 4.61
CA ARG A 62 12.48 13.48 4.85
C ARG A 62 13.35 13.45 3.60
N SER A 63 12.93 12.67 2.60
CA SER A 63 13.69 12.42 1.38
C SER A 63 13.63 13.61 0.42
N SER A 64 14.77 14.17 0.04
CA SER A 64 14.85 15.33 -0.85
C SER A 64 14.32 15.06 -2.25
N HIS A 65 14.45 13.84 -2.75
CA HIS A 65 13.95 13.44 -4.07
C HIS A 65 12.41 13.42 -4.18
N PHE A 66 11.71 13.54 -3.06
CA PHE A 66 10.26 13.70 -3.02
C PHE A 66 9.79 15.08 -3.45
N PHE A 67 10.68 16.04 -3.50
CA PHE A 67 10.42 17.43 -3.87
C PHE A 67 11.10 17.80 -5.19
N LEU A 68 10.48 18.69 -5.94
CA LEU A 68 11.04 19.32 -7.14
C LEU A 68 11.80 20.60 -6.79
N ALA A 69 11.22 21.42 -5.92
CA ALA A 69 11.87 22.63 -5.44
C ALA A 69 12.86 22.30 -4.30
N SER A 70 14.00 22.96 -4.28
CA SER A 70 15.03 22.78 -3.24
C SER A 70 14.54 23.09 -1.82
N ASN A 71 13.57 23.99 -1.69
CA ASN A 71 12.88 24.34 -0.45
C ASN A 71 11.46 23.80 -0.39
N GLY A 72 11.07 22.86 -1.28
CA GLY A 72 9.72 22.30 -1.40
C GLY A 72 9.21 21.67 -0.12
N ARG A 73 10.10 21.19 0.74
CA ARG A 73 9.74 20.64 2.05
C ARG A 73 9.04 21.63 2.98
N ASP A 74 9.39 22.89 2.91
CA ASP A 74 8.90 23.95 3.79
C ASP A 74 8.09 25.04 3.05
N ASN A 75 7.98 24.93 1.72
CA ASN A 75 7.34 25.93 0.87
C ASN A 75 6.41 25.28 -0.18
N PRO A 76 5.11 25.12 0.15
CA PRO A 76 4.12 24.54 -0.77
C PRO A 76 3.99 25.27 -2.09
N LEU A 77 4.14 26.60 -2.11
CA LEU A 77 4.05 27.40 -3.32
C LEU A 77 5.24 27.16 -4.25
N ALA A 78 6.46 27.13 -3.70
CA ALA A 78 7.64 26.83 -4.50
C ALA A 78 7.58 25.44 -5.12
N GLU A 79 7.11 24.43 -4.37
CA GLU A 79 6.94 23.08 -4.86
C GLU A 79 5.87 22.98 -5.96
N LEU A 80 4.74 23.67 -5.79
CA LEU A 80 3.70 23.72 -6.80
C LEU A 80 4.16 24.42 -8.07
N THR A 81 4.89 25.52 -7.93
CA THR A 81 5.46 26.25 -9.08
C THR A 81 6.44 25.37 -9.85
N ALA A 82 7.33 24.69 -9.15
CA ALA A 82 8.26 23.74 -9.77
C ALA A 82 7.55 22.58 -10.47
N LEU A 83 6.46 22.08 -9.89
CA LEU A 83 5.63 21.05 -10.53
C LEU A 83 4.97 21.59 -11.80
N ALA A 84 4.35 22.77 -11.74
CA ALA A 84 3.67 23.37 -12.88
C ALA A 84 4.62 23.61 -14.07
N GLU A 85 5.86 23.98 -13.80
CA GLU A 85 6.92 24.14 -14.81
C GLU A 85 7.38 22.78 -15.36
N ALA A 86 7.57 21.79 -14.48
CA ALA A 86 8.17 20.51 -14.83
C ALA A 86 7.18 19.54 -15.54
N VAL A 87 5.87 19.74 -15.44
CA VAL A 87 4.86 18.89 -16.11
C VAL A 87 4.45 19.44 -17.49
N THR A 88 5.06 20.52 -17.98
CA THR A 88 4.80 21.06 -19.29
C THR A 88 5.42 20.18 -20.38
N GLY A 89 4.68 19.97 -21.48
CA GLY A 89 5.13 19.14 -22.58
C GLY A 89 4.78 17.67 -22.45
N SER A 90 5.19 16.89 -23.47
CA SER A 90 4.97 15.43 -23.48
C SER A 90 6.05 14.73 -22.69
N ALA A 91 5.67 13.78 -21.83
CA ALA A 91 6.63 12.90 -21.16
C ALA A 91 7.17 11.86 -22.14
N THR A 92 8.47 11.81 -22.28
CA THR A 92 9.17 10.87 -23.16
C THR A 92 9.98 9.82 -22.40
N ASP A 93 10.19 10.03 -21.10
CA ASP A 93 10.98 9.13 -20.25
C ASP A 93 10.50 9.16 -18.78
N ASN A 94 11.03 8.23 -17.99
CA ASN A 94 10.67 8.04 -16.59
C ASN A 94 11.10 9.22 -15.66
N ASN A 95 11.97 10.13 -16.10
CA ASN A 95 12.46 11.26 -15.30
C ASN A 95 11.52 12.45 -15.35
N HIS A 96 10.60 12.48 -16.31
CA HIS A 96 9.61 13.54 -16.39
C HIS A 96 8.78 13.63 -15.09
N ALA A 97 8.48 14.86 -14.65
CA ALA A 97 7.83 15.06 -13.37
C ALA A 97 6.47 14.37 -13.27
N ALA A 98 5.70 14.31 -14.36
CA ALA A 98 4.42 13.61 -14.38
C ALA A 98 4.56 12.07 -14.29
N CYS A 99 5.70 11.48 -14.68
CA CYS A 99 5.99 10.06 -14.48
C CYS A 99 6.49 9.75 -13.07
N ARG A 100 7.21 10.68 -12.47
CA ARG A 100 7.67 10.57 -11.08
C ARG A 100 6.56 10.82 -10.08
N PHE A 101 5.67 11.75 -10.38
CA PHE A 101 4.60 12.25 -9.50
C PHE A 101 3.25 12.27 -10.22
N PRO A 102 2.72 11.09 -10.63
CA PRO A 102 1.52 10.99 -11.45
C PRO A 102 0.27 11.54 -10.75
N THR A 103 0.13 11.37 -9.44
CA THR A 103 -1.02 11.87 -8.68
C THR A 103 -1.02 13.39 -8.59
N ARG A 104 0.15 13.98 -8.31
CA ARG A 104 0.31 15.44 -8.24
C ARG A 104 0.05 16.08 -9.60
N ALA A 105 0.58 15.48 -10.67
CA ALA A 105 0.38 15.94 -12.03
C ALA A 105 -1.11 15.84 -12.42
N HIS A 106 -1.75 14.70 -12.19
CA HIS A 106 -3.17 14.49 -12.43
C HIS A 106 -4.04 15.51 -11.70
N TRP A 107 -3.77 15.74 -10.41
CA TRP A 107 -4.47 16.76 -9.64
C TRP A 107 -4.28 18.15 -10.24
N LEU A 108 -3.06 18.55 -10.58
CA LEU A 108 -2.79 19.87 -11.15
C LEU A 108 -3.51 20.07 -12.48
N TYR A 109 -3.51 19.08 -13.37
CA TYR A 109 -4.27 19.14 -14.63
C TYR A 109 -5.78 19.27 -14.36
N SER A 110 -6.33 18.55 -13.39
CA SER A 110 -7.75 18.65 -13.03
C SER A 110 -8.14 20.04 -12.53
N GLN A 111 -7.24 20.74 -11.81
CA GLN A 111 -7.49 22.08 -11.30
C GLN A 111 -7.39 23.19 -12.38
N THR A 112 -6.68 22.90 -13.45
CA THR A 112 -6.46 23.91 -14.53
C THR A 112 -7.42 23.77 -15.69
N GLY A 113 -8.19 22.69 -15.75
CA GLY A 113 -9.05 22.37 -16.89
C GLY A 113 -8.30 22.06 -18.20
N LEU A 114 -6.98 21.97 -18.15
CA LEU A 114 -6.14 21.58 -19.27
C LEU A 114 -6.13 20.06 -19.41
N GLY A 115 -6.23 19.58 -20.64
CA GLY A 115 -6.10 18.16 -20.93
C GLY A 115 -4.73 17.64 -20.48
N GLN A 116 -4.71 16.43 -19.95
CA GLN A 116 -3.45 15.76 -19.63
C GLN A 116 -2.66 15.51 -20.92
N PRO A 117 -1.39 15.89 -21.01
CA PRO A 117 -0.57 15.63 -22.20
C PRO A 117 -0.38 14.12 -22.39
N SER A 118 0.03 13.72 -23.58
CA SER A 118 0.43 12.34 -23.82
C SER A 118 1.66 12.01 -22.98
N LEU A 119 1.51 11.04 -22.07
CA LEU A 119 2.58 10.58 -21.19
C LEU A 119 3.06 9.21 -21.64
N ASN A 120 4.36 9.04 -21.74
CA ASN A 120 5.02 7.74 -21.89
C ASN A 120 5.92 7.53 -20.68
N CYS A 121 5.43 6.77 -19.70
CA CYS A 121 6.06 6.54 -18.42
C CYS A 121 6.35 5.03 -18.22
N PRO A 122 7.26 4.41 -18.98
CA PRO A 122 7.38 2.95 -19.07
C PRO A 122 7.50 2.26 -17.70
N ALA A 123 8.31 2.79 -16.79
CA ALA A 123 8.50 2.17 -15.48
C ALA A 123 7.26 2.28 -14.59
N TYR A 124 6.53 3.41 -14.66
CA TYR A 124 5.28 3.56 -13.92
C TYR A 124 4.17 2.67 -14.52
N ASP A 125 4.09 2.62 -15.84
CA ASP A 125 3.07 1.84 -16.55
C ASP A 125 3.29 0.34 -16.31
N GLU A 126 4.53 -0.16 -16.42
CA GLU A 126 4.90 -1.55 -16.10
C GLU A 126 4.56 -1.90 -14.64
N TRP A 127 4.93 -1.02 -13.70
CA TRP A 127 4.62 -1.23 -12.29
C TRP A 127 3.10 -1.24 -12.02
N ARG A 128 2.37 -0.34 -12.65
CA ARG A 128 0.91 -0.26 -12.53
C ARG A 128 0.22 -1.50 -13.09
N GLU A 129 0.69 -2.01 -14.23
CA GLU A 129 0.18 -3.26 -14.84
C GLU A 129 0.50 -4.48 -13.98
N LEU A 130 1.67 -4.52 -13.36
CA LEU A 130 2.05 -5.59 -12.43
C LEU A 130 1.13 -5.64 -11.20
N VAL A 131 0.84 -4.50 -10.60
CA VAL A 131 -0.01 -4.43 -9.40
C VAL A 131 -1.49 -4.57 -9.76
N ASN A 132 -1.94 -3.91 -10.82
CA ASN A 132 -3.26 -3.94 -11.44
C ASN A 132 -4.44 -4.12 -10.47
N PRO A 133 -4.59 -3.30 -9.43
CA PRO A 133 -5.65 -3.50 -8.44
C PRO A 133 -6.97 -2.90 -8.93
N GLU A 134 -8.06 -3.59 -8.63
CA GLU A 134 -9.43 -3.10 -8.78
C GLU A 134 -10.06 -2.73 -7.44
N GLN A 135 -9.62 -3.39 -6.37
CA GLN A 135 -10.18 -3.24 -5.03
C GLN A 135 -9.08 -3.09 -3.98
N ALA A 136 -9.43 -2.46 -2.86
CA ALA A 136 -8.57 -2.33 -1.70
C ALA A 136 -9.27 -2.85 -0.45
N THR A 137 -8.54 -3.61 0.36
CA THR A 137 -9.02 -4.20 1.62
C THR A 137 -8.11 -3.73 2.74
N LEU A 138 -8.68 -3.07 3.76
CA LEU A 138 -7.96 -2.74 4.98
C LEU A 138 -7.85 -3.99 5.84
N VAL A 139 -6.65 -4.43 6.13
CA VAL A 139 -6.39 -5.62 6.96
C VAL A 139 -5.84 -5.18 8.31
N PHE A 140 -6.44 -5.72 9.35
CA PHE A 140 -5.98 -5.54 10.73
C PHE A 140 -5.50 -6.89 11.28
N ALA A 141 -4.23 -6.96 11.66
CA ALA A 141 -3.68 -8.06 12.43
C ALA A 141 -3.82 -7.75 13.93
N SER A 142 -4.41 -8.68 14.68
CA SER A 142 -4.64 -8.52 16.13
C SER A 142 -3.37 -8.19 16.89
N ASP A 143 -3.48 -7.79 18.14
CA ASP A 143 -2.37 -7.42 19.01
C ASP A 143 -1.32 -8.52 19.15
N TYR A 144 -0.05 -8.09 19.32
CA TYR A 144 1.09 -8.98 19.52
C TYR A 144 1.97 -8.44 20.65
N LEU A 145 1.83 -9.02 21.83
CA LEU A 145 2.46 -8.53 23.05
C LEU A 145 3.99 -8.68 23.07
N ASN A 146 4.54 -9.52 22.19
CA ASN A 146 5.99 -9.75 22.13
C ASN A 146 6.76 -8.65 21.38
N SER A 147 6.07 -7.69 20.77
CA SER A 147 6.69 -6.56 20.05
C SER A 147 6.06 -5.22 20.44
N PRO A 148 6.83 -4.27 21.00
CA PRO A 148 6.31 -2.94 21.34
C PRO A 148 5.73 -2.17 20.14
N SER A 149 6.20 -2.43 18.93
CA SER A 149 5.69 -1.80 17.71
C SER A 149 4.36 -2.38 17.23
N SER A 150 3.99 -3.58 17.68
CA SER A 150 2.79 -4.32 17.27
C SER A 150 1.86 -4.67 18.44
N MET A 151 2.16 -4.16 19.65
CA MET A 151 1.40 -4.47 20.87
C MET A 151 -0.07 -4.01 20.80
N PHE A 152 -0.40 -3.06 19.93
CA PHE A 152 -1.77 -2.57 19.68
C PHE A 152 -2.35 -3.07 18.36
N GLY A 153 -1.75 -4.08 17.77
CA GLY A 153 -2.09 -4.56 16.44
C GLY A 153 -1.28 -3.89 15.33
N HIS A 154 -1.54 -4.33 14.11
CA HIS A 154 -0.93 -3.76 12.92
C HIS A 154 -1.97 -3.65 11.81
N THR A 155 -1.82 -2.65 10.93
CA THR A 155 -2.69 -2.50 9.75
C THR A 155 -1.87 -2.40 8.49
N PHE A 156 -2.44 -2.91 7.41
CA PHE A 156 -1.92 -2.80 6.05
C PHE A 156 -3.07 -2.86 5.05
N LEU A 157 -2.82 -2.53 3.78
CA LEU A 157 -3.83 -2.61 2.73
C LEU A 157 -3.50 -3.78 1.81
N ARG A 158 -4.48 -4.65 1.54
CA ARG A 158 -4.41 -5.62 0.45
C ARG A 158 -5.02 -5.02 -0.79
N LEU A 159 -4.40 -5.27 -1.93
CA LEU A 159 -4.81 -4.82 -3.26
C LEU A 159 -5.23 -6.03 -4.08
N ASP A 160 -6.52 -6.14 -4.35
CA ASP A 160 -7.09 -7.27 -5.08
C ASP A 160 -7.19 -6.91 -6.57
N ALA A 161 -6.62 -7.75 -7.43
CA ALA A 161 -6.70 -7.60 -8.88
C ALA A 161 -8.08 -8.01 -9.44
N PRO A 162 -8.46 -7.58 -10.66
CA PRO A 162 -9.69 -8.00 -11.28
C PRO A 162 -9.84 -9.52 -11.34
N GLY A 163 -11.02 -10.02 -10.96
CA GLY A 163 -11.34 -11.44 -11.00
C GLY A 163 -10.68 -12.31 -9.94
N GLN A 164 -10.00 -11.73 -8.95
CA GLN A 164 -9.51 -12.51 -7.81
C GLN A 164 -10.67 -13.06 -6.98
N THR A 165 -10.56 -14.35 -6.63
CA THR A 165 -11.47 -15.09 -5.78
C THR A 165 -10.87 -15.33 -4.40
N GLU A 166 -11.61 -15.93 -3.48
CA GLU A 166 -11.10 -16.36 -2.18
C GLU A 166 -9.86 -17.26 -2.30
N ASP A 167 -9.86 -18.19 -3.26
CA ASP A 167 -8.75 -19.14 -3.47
C ASP A 167 -7.47 -18.45 -4.00
N THR A 168 -7.61 -17.37 -4.77
CA THR A 168 -6.49 -16.63 -5.35
C THR A 168 -6.12 -15.36 -4.58
N ARG A 169 -6.83 -15.04 -3.51
CA ARG A 169 -6.62 -13.83 -2.67
C ARG A 169 -5.20 -13.72 -2.11
N LEU A 170 -4.56 -14.85 -1.81
CA LEU A 170 -3.17 -14.88 -1.33
C LEU A 170 -2.15 -14.38 -2.36
N LEU A 171 -2.51 -14.35 -3.64
CA LEU A 171 -1.67 -13.83 -4.73
C LEU A 171 -1.76 -12.30 -4.87
N ALA A 172 -2.65 -11.64 -4.12
CA ALA A 172 -2.79 -10.19 -4.09
C ALA A 172 -1.50 -9.52 -3.57
N TYR A 173 -1.37 -8.22 -3.82
CA TYR A 173 -0.32 -7.42 -3.21
C TYR A 173 -0.79 -6.79 -1.89
N ALA A 174 0.16 -6.55 -0.99
CA ALA A 174 -0.06 -5.83 0.26
C ALA A 174 0.81 -4.57 0.31
N ILE A 175 0.18 -3.43 0.62
CA ILE A 175 0.86 -2.18 0.97
C ILE A 175 1.08 -2.20 2.47
N ASN A 176 2.32 -2.16 2.89
CA ASN A 176 2.72 -2.09 4.28
C ASN A 176 3.50 -0.80 4.54
N PHE A 177 3.33 -0.20 5.71
CA PHE A 177 4.17 0.87 6.21
C PHE A 177 4.80 0.45 7.53
N ALA A 178 6.11 0.40 7.58
CA ALA A 178 6.84 -0.10 8.75
C ALA A 178 8.09 0.73 9.04
N ALA A 179 8.54 0.67 10.29
CA ALA A 179 9.82 1.23 10.68
C ALA A 179 10.98 0.33 10.22
N GLU A 180 12.01 0.91 9.63
CA GLU A 180 13.28 0.23 9.46
C GLU A 180 14.08 0.31 10.77
N THR A 181 14.18 -0.82 11.45
CA THR A 181 14.85 -0.90 12.75
C THR A 181 16.17 -1.63 12.63
N ASN A 182 17.23 -1.02 13.15
CA ASN A 182 18.59 -1.58 13.15
C ASN A 182 19.18 -1.74 14.55
N THR A 183 18.34 -1.67 15.58
CA THR A 183 18.77 -1.62 16.98
C THR A 183 18.35 -2.88 17.72
N LYS A 184 19.31 -3.57 18.35
CA LYS A 184 19.07 -4.75 19.20
C LYS A 184 18.83 -4.39 20.68
N ASN A 185 19.17 -3.16 21.10
CA ASN A 185 18.99 -2.72 22.48
C ASN A 185 17.52 -2.29 22.70
N PRO A 186 16.76 -2.93 23.61
CA PRO A 186 15.34 -2.64 23.81
C PRO A 186 15.05 -1.21 24.26
N PHE A 187 15.92 -0.60 25.06
CA PHE A 187 15.74 0.77 25.54
C PHE A 187 15.94 1.78 24.40
N VAL A 188 16.97 1.58 23.57
CA VAL A 188 17.22 2.41 22.39
C VAL A 188 16.11 2.23 21.37
N PHE A 189 15.61 1.00 21.21
CA PHE A 189 14.47 0.69 20.34
C PHE A 189 13.22 1.47 20.78
N ALA A 190 12.85 1.38 22.05
CA ALA A 190 11.69 2.09 22.58
C ALA A 190 11.86 3.62 22.48
N PHE A 191 13.03 4.14 22.85
CA PHE A 191 13.31 5.58 22.77
C PHE A 191 13.19 6.11 21.34
N LYS A 192 13.84 5.47 20.37
CA LYS A 192 13.76 5.86 18.95
C LYS A 192 12.32 5.74 18.42
N GLY A 193 11.59 4.69 18.79
CA GLY A 193 10.21 4.49 18.38
C GLY A 193 9.26 5.55 18.94
N LEU A 194 9.52 6.06 20.13
CA LEU A 194 8.72 7.13 20.74
C LEU A 194 9.07 8.54 20.21
N THR A 195 10.33 8.73 19.77
CA THR A 195 10.85 10.04 19.34
C THR A 195 10.93 10.22 17.82
N GLY A 196 10.43 9.24 17.03
CA GLY A 196 10.50 9.30 15.55
C GLY A 196 11.91 9.11 15.00
N GLY A 197 12.77 8.41 15.74
CA GLY A 197 14.17 8.15 15.39
C GLY A 197 14.36 7.07 14.32
N TYR A 198 13.30 6.32 13.96
CA TYR A 198 13.33 5.35 12.87
C TYR A 198 12.75 5.94 11.58
N PRO A 199 13.34 5.65 10.42
CA PRO A 199 12.68 5.90 9.16
C PRO A 199 11.53 4.90 8.99
N GLY A 200 10.37 5.39 8.59
CA GLY A 200 9.23 4.59 8.15
C GLY A 200 9.13 4.65 6.64
N LEU A 201 8.88 3.51 6.01
CA LEU A 201 8.79 3.36 4.57
C LEU A 201 7.55 2.57 4.17
N PHE A 202 6.98 2.95 3.03
CA PHE A 202 6.01 2.11 2.35
C PHE A 202 6.73 0.99 1.59
N SER A 203 6.18 -0.20 1.68
CA SER A 203 6.61 -1.36 0.90
C SER A 203 5.41 -2.03 0.25
N LEU A 204 5.63 -2.61 -0.92
CA LEU A 204 4.68 -3.44 -1.64
C LEU A 204 5.23 -4.85 -1.69
N MET A 205 4.46 -5.83 -1.26
CA MET A 205 4.88 -7.23 -1.17
C MET A 205 3.70 -8.17 -1.43
N PRO A 206 3.94 -9.45 -1.75
CA PRO A 206 2.87 -10.43 -1.86
C PRO A 206 2.09 -10.59 -0.54
N TYR A 207 0.75 -10.66 -0.61
CA TYR A 207 -0.09 -10.78 0.58
C TYR A 207 0.15 -12.07 1.37
N TYR A 208 0.48 -13.17 0.70
CA TYR A 208 0.79 -14.44 1.37
C TYR A 208 1.95 -14.32 2.36
N GLU A 209 2.92 -13.42 2.12
CA GLU A 209 4.02 -13.18 3.07
C GLU A 209 3.50 -12.57 4.37
N LYS A 210 2.51 -11.68 4.29
CA LYS A 210 1.87 -11.09 5.47
C LYS A 210 0.98 -12.08 6.21
N VAL A 211 0.29 -12.96 5.50
CA VAL A 211 -0.47 -14.05 6.13
C VAL A 211 0.49 -14.98 6.87
N LYS A 212 1.59 -15.40 6.22
CA LYS A 212 2.60 -16.24 6.86
C LYS A 212 3.21 -15.57 8.09
N GLU A 213 3.57 -14.30 7.99
CA GLU A 213 4.14 -13.55 9.12
C GLU A 213 3.17 -13.47 10.29
N TYR A 214 1.96 -12.99 10.05
CA TYR A 214 1.02 -12.68 11.14
C TYR A 214 0.20 -13.90 11.58
N SER A 215 -0.41 -14.63 10.66
CA SER A 215 -1.30 -15.75 11.01
C SER A 215 -0.52 -17.00 11.44
N ASP A 216 0.53 -17.36 10.70
CA ASP A 216 1.21 -18.63 10.89
C ASP A 216 2.36 -18.53 11.91
N MET A 217 3.18 -17.47 11.83
CA MET A 217 4.36 -17.33 12.70
C MET A 217 4.04 -16.59 14.00
N GLU A 218 3.32 -15.47 13.94
CA GLU A 218 2.98 -14.65 15.12
C GLU A 218 1.67 -15.07 15.78
N ASN A 219 0.94 -15.99 15.17
CA ASN A 219 -0.34 -16.51 15.66
C ASN A 219 -1.38 -15.43 15.94
N ARG A 220 -1.58 -14.54 14.99
CA ARG A 220 -2.48 -13.39 15.04
C ARG A 220 -3.67 -13.59 14.13
N ASP A 221 -4.85 -13.28 14.61
CA ASP A 221 -6.05 -13.20 13.80
C ASP A 221 -5.97 -12.02 12.82
N LEU A 222 -6.44 -12.21 11.59
CA LEU A 222 -6.55 -11.16 10.58
C LEU A 222 -8.03 -10.84 10.33
N TRP A 223 -8.34 -9.54 10.37
CA TRP A 223 -9.64 -9.00 10.02
C TRP A 223 -9.51 -8.20 8.73
N GLU A 224 -10.19 -8.62 7.69
CA GLU A 224 -10.11 -8.08 6.34
C GLU A 224 -11.39 -7.28 6.04
N TYR A 225 -11.26 -5.96 5.96
CA TYR A 225 -12.36 -5.04 5.69
C TYR A 225 -12.26 -4.55 4.26
N GLN A 226 -13.02 -5.13 3.33
CA GLN A 226 -13.06 -4.69 1.94
C GLN A 226 -13.69 -3.29 1.88
N LEU A 227 -12.94 -2.36 1.28
CA LEU A 227 -13.35 -0.97 1.18
C LEU A 227 -14.18 -0.75 -0.09
N SER A 228 -15.19 0.12 0.00
CA SER A 228 -16.01 0.52 -1.15
C SER A 228 -15.36 1.68 -1.93
N LEU A 229 -14.05 1.58 -2.19
CA LEU A 229 -13.37 2.48 -3.10
C LEU A 229 -13.72 2.10 -4.54
N THR A 230 -13.91 3.13 -5.39
CA THR A 230 -14.07 2.90 -6.82
C THR A 230 -12.74 2.52 -7.46
N PRO A 231 -12.72 1.90 -8.66
CA PRO A 231 -11.49 1.62 -9.38
C PRO A 231 -10.61 2.86 -9.59
N ASP A 232 -11.22 4.04 -9.86
CA ASP A 232 -10.49 5.30 -10.01
C ASP A 232 -9.84 5.75 -8.69
N GLU A 233 -10.55 5.60 -7.56
CA GLU A 233 -9.99 5.90 -6.23
C GLU A 233 -8.85 4.94 -5.87
N VAL A 234 -8.98 3.65 -6.19
CA VAL A 234 -7.90 2.66 -6.02
C VAL A 234 -6.72 3.02 -6.92
N HIS A 235 -6.98 3.43 -8.16
CA HIS A 235 -5.95 3.89 -9.08
C HIS A 235 -5.21 5.13 -8.54
N LEU A 236 -5.92 6.09 -7.97
CA LEU A 236 -5.33 7.28 -7.36
C LEU A 236 -4.44 6.92 -6.15
N LEU A 237 -4.91 5.97 -5.33
CA LEU A 237 -4.16 5.44 -4.18
C LEU A 237 -2.82 4.84 -4.61
N ILE A 238 -2.82 3.95 -5.60
CA ILE A 238 -1.58 3.30 -6.05
C ILE A 238 -0.67 4.28 -6.78
N SER A 239 -1.22 5.21 -7.54
CA SER A 239 -0.42 6.25 -8.19
C SER A 239 0.33 7.09 -7.16
N HIS A 240 -0.31 7.41 -6.03
CA HIS A 240 0.36 8.11 -4.94
C HIS A 240 1.36 7.22 -4.22
N LEU A 241 1.09 5.93 -4.07
CA LEU A 241 2.06 4.97 -3.52
C LEU A 241 3.35 4.93 -4.37
N TRP A 242 3.22 5.02 -5.70
CA TRP A 242 4.37 5.15 -6.60
C TRP A 242 5.22 6.39 -6.28
N GLU A 243 4.59 7.52 -5.98
CA GLU A 243 5.29 8.75 -5.57
C GLU A 243 6.02 8.60 -4.23
N LEU A 244 5.47 7.77 -3.34
CA LEU A 244 5.98 7.54 -2.00
C LEU A 244 7.07 6.44 -1.93
N ARG A 245 7.38 5.78 -3.06
CA ARG A 245 8.43 4.75 -3.08
C ARG A 245 9.77 5.33 -2.63
N SER A 246 10.43 4.67 -1.70
CA SER A 246 11.71 5.11 -1.13
C SER A 246 11.68 6.46 -0.40
N VAL A 247 10.48 6.96 -0.08
CA VAL A 247 10.34 8.20 0.71
C VAL A 247 10.31 7.85 2.19
N GLU A 248 11.25 8.41 2.92
CA GLU A 248 11.35 8.23 4.37
C GLU A 248 10.44 9.20 5.11
N PHE A 249 9.73 8.66 6.10
CA PHE A 249 8.93 9.41 7.07
C PHE A 249 9.45 9.14 8.49
N PRO A 250 9.28 10.06 9.44
CA PRO A 250 9.53 9.75 10.85
C PRO A 250 8.48 8.76 11.34
N TYR A 251 8.91 7.60 11.86
CA TYR A 251 8.03 6.61 12.42
C TYR A 251 7.91 6.80 13.94
N TYR A 252 6.70 7.06 14.40
CA TYR A 252 6.36 7.14 15.83
C TYR A 252 5.42 6.01 16.18
N PHE A 253 5.75 5.19 17.17
CA PHE A 253 4.93 4.04 17.57
C PHE A 253 3.50 4.44 17.97
N SER A 254 3.33 5.60 18.59
CA SER A 254 2.03 6.05 19.11
C SER A 254 1.23 6.97 18.19
N THR A 255 1.85 7.63 17.20
CA THR A 255 1.16 8.69 16.43
C THR A 255 1.29 8.55 14.92
N ARG A 256 2.50 8.48 14.38
CA ARG A 256 2.80 8.42 12.92
C ARG A 256 3.23 7.01 12.54
N ASN A 257 2.43 6.02 12.90
CA ASN A 257 2.66 4.60 12.69
C ASN A 257 2.00 4.09 11.38
N CYS A 258 1.97 2.77 11.20
CA CYS A 258 1.37 2.14 10.03
C CYS A 258 -0.06 2.62 9.76
N SER A 259 -0.90 2.59 10.78
CA SER A 259 -2.32 2.88 10.62
C SER A 259 -2.59 4.35 10.23
N PHE A 260 -1.87 5.30 10.83
CA PHE A 260 -1.96 6.72 10.47
C PHE A 260 -1.58 6.98 9.00
N GLN A 261 -0.51 6.34 8.53
CA GLN A 261 -0.05 6.51 7.16
C GLN A 261 -0.99 5.88 6.13
N LEU A 262 -1.66 4.79 6.49
CA LEU A 262 -2.69 4.19 5.64
C LEU A 262 -3.94 5.07 5.54
N LEU A 263 -4.38 5.71 6.65
CA LEU A 263 -5.45 6.69 6.58
C LEU A 263 -5.10 7.82 5.60
N ALA A 264 -3.85 8.25 5.58
CA ALA A 264 -3.42 9.27 4.63
C ALA A 264 -3.49 8.81 3.16
N LEU A 265 -3.18 7.55 2.86
CA LEU A 265 -3.38 6.98 1.51
C LEU A 265 -4.87 6.93 1.13
N MET A 266 -5.73 6.53 2.07
CA MET A 266 -7.18 6.49 1.86
C MET A 266 -7.77 7.90 1.63
N GLU A 267 -7.27 8.91 2.34
CA GLU A 267 -7.67 10.31 2.14
C GLU A 267 -7.22 10.85 0.77
N VAL A 268 -6.08 10.40 0.24
CA VAL A 268 -5.65 10.73 -1.12
C VAL A 268 -6.57 10.07 -2.14
N ALA A 269 -6.95 8.82 -1.92
CA ALA A 269 -7.87 8.08 -2.80
C ALA A 269 -9.24 8.75 -2.88
N ARG A 270 -9.79 9.13 -1.73
CA ARG A 270 -11.10 9.80 -1.61
C ARG A 270 -10.96 11.13 -0.89
N PRO A 271 -10.77 12.23 -1.61
CA PRO A 271 -10.68 13.57 -1.03
C PRO A 271 -11.91 13.91 -0.18
N GLY A 272 -11.67 14.47 1.00
CA GLY A 272 -12.74 14.86 1.93
C GLY A 272 -12.96 13.93 3.11
N LEU A 273 -12.34 12.75 3.15
CA LEU A 273 -12.45 11.83 4.30
C LEU A 273 -11.90 12.44 5.60
N ALA A 274 -10.81 13.18 5.55
CA ALA A 274 -10.21 13.93 6.68
C ALA A 274 -10.16 13.14 8.02
N MET A 275 -9.82 11.85 7.97
CA MET A 275 -9.84 10.93 9.12
C MET A 275 -8.68 11.17 10.08
N ARG A 276 -7.50 11.54 9.54
CA ARG A 276 -6.25 11.73 10.32
C ARG A 276 -6.34 12.84 11.37
N LYS A 277 -7.22 13.84 11.18
CA LYS A 277 -7.42 14.93 12.14
C LYS A 277 -7.84 14.46 13.51
N ASP A 278 -8.48 13.28 13.59
CA ASP A 278 -8.97 12.70 14.84
C ASP A 278 -7.83 12.02 15.64
N PHE A 279 -6.63 11.89 15.04
CA PHE A 279 -5.47 11.18 15.59
C PHE A 279 -4.24 12.08 15.80
N SER A 280 -4.45 13.31 16.25
CA SER A 280 -3.36 14.27 16.47
C SER A 280 -2.43 13.87 17.63
N MET A 281 -2.95 13.20 18.66
CA MET A 281 -2.20 12.81 19.86
C MET A 281 -1.82 11.34 19.88
N GLN A 282 -2.66 10.46 19.35
CA GLN A 282 -2.46 9.01 19.37
C GLN A 282 -3.21 8.36 18.22
N ALA A 283 -2.58 7.39 17.54
CA ALA A 283 -3.15 6.60 16.46
C ALA A 283 -3.03 5.10 16.80
N ILE A 284 -3.99 4.58 17.57
CA ILE A 284 -4.05 3.14 17.85
C ILE A 284 -4.67 2.45 16.62
N PRO A 285 -4.07 1.35 16.10
CA PRO A 285 -4.56 0.65 14.93
C PRO A 285 -6.06 0.30 14.97
N THR A 286 -6.57 -0.23 16.07
CA THR A 286 -8.00 -0.55 16.24
C THR A 286 -8.90 0.69 16.14
N ASP A 287 -8.46 1.83 16.67
CA ASP A 287 -9.23 3.07 16.62
C ASP A 287 -9.23 3.67 15.21
N THR A 288 -8.10 3.58 14.50
CA THR A 288 -8.01 4.03 13.10
C THR A 288 -8.88 3.17 12.17
N VAL A 289 -8.91 1.84 12.36
CA VAL A 289 -9.85 0.96 11.65
C VAL A 289 -11.29 1.36 11.96
N ARG A 290 -11.65 1.50 13.24
CA ARG A 290 -13.00 1.93 13.65
C ARG A 290 -13.37 3.27 13.03
N ARG A 291 -12.43 4.22 12.96
CA ARG A 291 -12.65 5.53 12.33
C ARG A 291 -12.89 5.41 10.83
N ALA A 292 -12.10 4.62 10.12
CA ALA A 292 -12.28 4.37 8.69
C ALA A 292 -13.66 3.74 8.39
N LEU A 293 -14.07 2.77 9.20
CA LEU A 293 -15.34 2.06 9.03
C LEU A 293 -16.58 2.88 9.45
N LYS A 294 -16.40 3.97 10.20
CA LYS A 294 -17.50 4.92 10.50
C LYS A 294 -17.91 5.77 9.32
N GLU A 295 -17.06 5.92 8.31
CA GLU A 295 -17.43 6.63 7.09
C GLU A 295 -18.57 5.86 6.39
N GLN A 296 -19.66 6.59 6.10
CA GLN A 296 -20.85 5.97 5.51
C GLN A 296 -20.51 5.30 4.18
N GLY A 297 -20.85 4.01 4.08
CA GLY A 297 -20.61 3.23 2.88
C GLY A 297 -19.16 2.89 2.60
N MET A 298 -18.24 3.02 3.56
CA MET A 298 -16.83 2.64 3.37
C MET A 298 -16.61 1.13 3.43
N LEU A 299 -17.34 0.42 4.26
CA LEU A 299 -17.24 -1.04 4.37
C LEU A 299 -18.17 -1.72 3.36
N ARG A 300 -17.60 -2.58 2.52
CA ARG A 300 -18.33 -3.44 1.60
C ARG A 300 -18.52 -4.84 2.16
N GLU A 301 -17.45 -5.45 2.65
CA GLU A 301 -17.44 -6.83 3.16
C GLU A 301 -16.45 -6.96 4.31
N LEU A 302 -16.73 -7.89 5.23
CA LEU A 302 -15.85 -8.26 6.33
C LEU A 302 -15.54 -9.74 6.26
N THR A 303 -14.26 -10.10 6.19
CA THR A 303 -13.77 -11.48 6.27
C THR A 303 -12.90 -11.62 7.52
N TYR A 304 -13.11 -12.69 8.27
CA TYR A 304 -12.28 -13.07 9.40
C TYR A 304 -11.42 -14.26 9.03
N ARG A 305 -10.11 -14.11 9.20
CA ARG A 305 -9.12 -15.18 9.04
C ARG A 305 -8.51 -15.47 10.40
N PRO A 306 -8.87 -16.59 11.03
CA PRO A 306 -8.30 -16.98 12.32
C PRO A 306 -6.81 -17.32 12.18
N ALA A 307 -6.06 -17.11 13.25
CA ALA A 307 -4.68 -17.57 13.39
C ALA A 307 -4.59 -19.10 13.30
N ALA A 308 -3.42 -19.62 12.93
CA ALA A 308 -3.21 -21.06 12.75
C ALA A 308 -3.56 -21.88 14.01
N GLU A 309 -3.19 -21.39 15.20
CA GLU A 309 -3.58 -22.05 16.47
C GLU A 309 -5.10 -22.04 16.67
N ARG A 310 -5.77 -20.93 16.37
CA ARG A 310 -7.21 -20.81 16.51
C ARG A 310 -7.95 -21.72 15.52
N GLN A 311 -7.46 -21.83 14.27
CA GLN A 311 -8.00 -22.78 13.29
C GLN A 311 -7.92 -24.21 13.82
N LEU A 312 -6.77 -24.59 14.36
CA LEU A 312 -6.53 -25.90 14.94
C LEU A 312 -7.47 -26.15 16.15
N LEU A 313 -7.62 -25.18 17.06
CA LEU A 313 -8.54 -25.30 18.20
C LEU A 313 -9.99 -25.47 17.74
N MET A 314 -10.44 -24.67 16.78
CA MET A 314 -11.80 -24.78 16.21
C MET A 314 -12.03 -26.14 15.55
N ALA A 315 -11.05 -26.68 14.83
CA ALA A 315 -11.13 -28.02 14.26
C ALA A 315 -11.25 -29.10 15.35
N THR A 316 -10.41 -29.02 16.40
CA THR A 316 -10.46 -29.99 17.51
C THR A 316 -11.74 -29.90 18.33
N GLU A 317 -12.36 -28.74 18.46
CA GLU A 317 -13.67 -28.58 19.12
C GLU A 317 -14.82 -29.10 18.25
N HIS A 318 -14.70 -28.99 16.93
CA HIS A 318 -15.72 -29.43 15.99
C HIS A 318 -15.78 -30.95 15.83
N PHE A 319 -14.62 -31.60 15.83
CA PHE A 319 -14.53 -33.04 15.59
C PHE A 319 -14.65 -33.88 16.88
N PRO A 320 -15.33 -35.05 16.80
CA PRO A 320 -15.39 -36.00 17.89
C PRO A 320 -14.02 -36.50 18.33
N LYS A 321 -13.90 -36.90 19.61
CA LYS A 321 -12.66 -37.38 20.22
C LYS A 321 -11.90 -38.43 19.39
N PRO A 322 -12.52 -39.44 18.75
CA PRO A 322 -11.80 -40.43 17.94
C PRO A 322 -11.05 -39.81 16.75
N ILE A 323 -11.62 -38.77 16.10
CA ILE A 323 -10.96 -38.07 15.00
C ILE A 323 -9.75 -37.28 15.51
N ASN A 324 -9.88 -36.58 16.63
CA ASN A 324 -8.79 -35.82 17.23
C ASN A 324 -7.63 -36.74 17.70
N GLU A 325 -7.94 -37.91 18.29
CA GLU A 325 -6.94 -38.92 18.67
C GLU A 325 -6.22 -39.48 17.43
N ALA A 326 -6.95 -39.76 16.35
CA ALA A 326 -6.40 -40.20 15.09
C ALA A 326 -5.50 -39.10 14.46
N ALA A 327 -5.94 -37.83 14.46
CA ALA A 327 -5.17 -36.71 13.97
C ALA A 327 -3.81 -36.58 14.72
N LEU A 328 -3.82 -36.66 16.05
CA LEU A 328 -2.60 -36.64 16.85
C LEU A 328 -1.67 -37.82 16.55
N LEU A 329 -2.24 -38.99 16.25
CA LEU A 329 -1.48 -40.18 15.86
C LEU A 329 -0.85 -40.00 14.46
N LEU A 330 -1.63 -39.54 13.50
CA LEU A 330 -1.20 -39.32 12.11
C LEU A 330 -0.15 -38.21 12.01
N SER A 331 -0.22 -37.18 12.83
CA SER A 331 0.79 -36.12 12.88
C SER A 331 2.19 -36.65 13.26
N LYS A 332 2.26 -37.74 14.02
CA LYS A 332 3.51 -38.41 14.42
C LYS A 332 3.90 -39.55 13.49
N THR A 333 2.90 -40.23 12.89
CA THR A 333 3.11 -41.41 12.05
C THR A 333 2.10 -41.39 10.89
N PRO A 334 2.36 -40.63 9.82
CA PRO A 334 1.38 -40.34 8.75
C PRO A 334 0.87 -41.58 7.99
N THR A 335 1.63 -42.66 8.02
CA THR A 335 1.29 -43.92 7.30
C THR A 335 0.49 -44.92 8.14
N ARG A 336 0.15 -44.58 9.37
CA ARG A 336 -0.57 -45.49 10.26
C ARG A 336 -2.07 -45.49 9.92
N SER A 337 -2.64 -46.70 9.78
CA SER A 337 -4.08 -46.84 9.67
C SER A 337 -4.78 -46.43 10.95
N THR A 338 -5.85 -45.65 10.83
CA THR A 338 -6.66 -45.16 11.96
C THR A 338 -7.82 -46.08 12.32
N GLY A 339 -8.26 -46.90 11.36
CA GLY A 339 -9.48 -47.71 11.47
C GLY A 339 -10.78 -46.90 11.41
N LEU A 340 -10.72 -45.60 11.11
CA LEU A 340 -11.88 -44.73 10.94
C LEU A 340 -12.55 -44.91 9.56
N PRO A 341 -13.82 -44.59 9.42
CA PRO A 341 -14.47 -44.44 8.11
C PRO A 341 -13.76 -43.42 7.25
N ALA A 342 -13.78 -43.55 5.92
CA ALA A 342 -12.99 -42.74 4.99
C ALA A 342 -13.23 -41.24 5.13
N ASN A 343 -14.45 -40.78 5.40
CA ASN A 343 -14.76 -39.37 5.63
C ASN A 343 -14.18 -38.83 6.95
N GLU A 344 -14.14 -39.65 7.99
CA GLU A 344 -13.57 -39.31 9.30
C GLU A 344 -12.03 -39.37 9.24
N GLU A 345 -11.47 -40.32 8.49
CA GLU A 345 -10.01 -40.41 8.25
C GLU A 345 -9.51 -39.21 7.45
N ALA A 346 -10.29 -38.71 6.46
CA ALA A 346 -9.93 -37.49 5.74
C ALA A 346 -9.86 -36.28 6.69
N ALA A 347 -10.86 -36.11 7.58
CA ALA A 347 -10.87 -35.05 8.58
C ALA A 347 -9.68 -35.18 9.58
N ALA A 348 -9.34 -36.40 9.97
CA ALA A 348 -8.20 -36.66 10.83
C ALA A 348 -6.87 -36.35 10.16
N LEU A 349 -6.72 -36.64 8.85
CA LEU A 349 -5.52 -36.31 8.07
C LEU A 349 -5.35 -34.80 7.89
N GLU A 350 -6.44 -34.07 7.58
CA GLU A 350 -6.43 -32.61 7.47
C GLU A 350 -6.01 -31.97 8.80
N THR A 351 -6.63 -32.35 9.90
CA THR A 351 -6.28 -31.86 11.25
C THR A 351 -4.84 -32.23 11.63
N ALA A 352 -4.36 -33.42 11.25
CA ALA A 352 -2.98 -33.85 11.49
C ALA A 352 -1.97 -32.99 10.69
N PHE A 353 -2.31 -32.64 9.46
CA PHE A 353 -1.50 -31.73 8.64
C PHE A 353 -1.41 -30.35 9.29
N ASP A 354 -2.56 -29.75 9.66
CA ASP A 354 -2.63 -28.43 10.30
C ASP A 354 -1.83 -28.39 11.61
N TYR A 355 -1.94 -29.43 12.43
CA TYR A 355 -1.16 -29.56 13.67
C TYR A 355 0.35 -29.64 13.40
N SER A 356 0.75 -30.44 12.40
CA SER A 356 2.16 -30.58 12.02
C SER A 356 2.71 -29.27 11.44
N TYR A 357 1.92 -28.56 10.63
CA TYR A 357 2.26 -27.26 10.07
C TYR A 357 2.40 -26.20 11.18
N TYR A 358 1.45 -26.13 12.09
CA TYR A 358 1.54 -25.24 13.26
C TYR A 358 2.80 -25.49 14.08
N GLN A 359 3.13 -26.74 14.39
CA GLN A 359 4.36 -27.09 15.12
C GLN A 359 5.62 -26.68 14.35
N PHE A 360 5.64 -26.90 13.04
CA PHE A 360 6.77 -26.51 12.20
C PHE A 360 6.98 -24.99 12.22
N MET A 361 5.91 -24.20 12.07
CA MET A 361 5.98 -22.74 12.09
C MET A 361 6.38 -22.22 13.47
N ALA A 362 5.84 -22.76 14.55
CA ALA A 362 6.25 -22.43 15.92
C ALA A 362 7.72 -22.80 16.20
N GLY A 363 8.19 -23.91 15.63
CA GLY A 363 9.59 -24.33 15.69
C GLY A 363 10.54 -23.38 14.96
N GLN A 364 10.16 -22.87 13.79
CA GLN A 364 10.93 -21.86 13.05
C GLN A 364 11.04 -20.56 13.84
N GLN A 365 9.96 -20.04 14.37
CA GLN A 365 9.95 -18.85 15.21
C GLN A 365 10.90 -19.00 16.42
N SER A 366 10.85 -20.14 17.10
CA SER A 366 11.75 -20.45 18.23
C SER A 366 13.22 -20.47 17.82
N THR A 367 13.54 -20.91 16.61
CA THR A 367 14.92 -20.98 16.09
C THR A 367 15.41 -19.58 15.69
N GLU A 368 14.58 -18.77 15.04
CA GLU A 368 14.88 -17.40 14.64
C GLU A 368 15.10 -16.50 15.87
N ASN A 369 14.25 -16.61 16.89
CA ASN A 369 14.43 -15.92 18.16
C ASN A 369 15.72 -16.33 18.88
N LYS A 370 16.11 -17.60 18.82
CA LYS A 370 17.39 -18.08 19.37
C LYS A 370 18.61 -17.57 18.60
N GLN A 371 18.53 -17.43 17.28
CA GLN A 371 19.58 -16.82 16.47
C GLN A 371 19.73 -15.34 16.77
N ASN A 372 18.62 -14.60 16.87
CA ASN A 372 18.60 -13.18 17.19
C ASN A 372 19.13 -12.86 18.60
N MET A 373 19.04 -13.81 19.53
CA MET A 373 19.64 -13.69 20.87
C MET A 373 21.14 -14.02 20.91
N ARG A 374 21.69 -14.74 19.92
CA ARG A 374 23.11 -15.14 19.85
C ARG A 374 24.00 -14.18 19.05
N THR A 375 23.43 -13.24 18.33
CA THR A 375 24.11 -12.19 17.56
C THR A 375 23.95 -10.84 18.22
#